data_788613010932caa63483170c40c5c956
#
_entry.id   788613010932caa63483170c40c5c956
#
_cell.length_a   1.000
_cell.length_b   1.000
_cell.length_c   1.000
_cell.angle_alpha   90.00
_cell.angle_beta   90.00
_cell.angle_gamma   90.00
#
_symmetry.space_group_name_H-M   'P 1'
#
loop_
_entity.id
_entity.type
_entity.pdbx_description
1 polymer ?
#
loop_
_entity_poly.entity_id
_entity_poly.type
_entity_poly.pdbx_seq_one_letter_code
_entity_poly.pdbx_strand_id
1 'polypeptide(L)'
;MTQNMENKPQVKRESKNKIRVEFERTDLKERLKAKYGSMFFVKNTLWYIFRLLLLIGIAFVVLQPFYTMISHSIMAPQDFVDSTVVKVPRHLSMGIYKAIISDLGYFKYFFSTLGLSLACALLQTFTACLVGYGLAKFKFRGNKLVFFAVVLSLVIPHGTLQSAIYHRFNYFDILGILKFLSGGTRTGIEGLDSILSKINILPWPNGINLMNSIVPLLVLSICGLAFKNGLYIFMLRQFFRGVPDELEESAYLDGANTFRTFIQVILPLSVPMMITVFLFAFCWQWTDDFYIRLFYFGANKPSFMTYLTSGLPNTLV
;
A
#
# COMPACT_ATOMS: atom_id res chain seq x y z
N MET A 1 -40.11 79.92 -33.06
CA MET A 1 -38.85 79.36 -32.50
C MET A 1 -39.24 78.46 -31.37
N THR A 2 -39.40 77.20 -31.63
CA THR A 2 -39.72 76.19 -30.64
C THR A 2 -38.69 75.06 -30.79
N GLN A 3 -37.86 74.90 -29.78
CA GLN A 3 -36.79 73.92 -29.72
C GLN A 3 -37.36 72.52 -29.55
N ASN A 4 -36.97 71.63 -30.46
CA ASN A 4 -37.11 70.17 -30.30
C ASN A 4 -36.15 69.67 -29.17
N MET A 5 -36.73 69.26 -28.06
CA MET A 5 -35.99 68.47 -27.07
C MET A 5 -35.91 67.04 -27.55
N GLU A 6 -34.74 66.60 -27.95
CA GLU A 6 -34.38 65.23 -28.23
C GLU A 6 -34.62 64.34 -26.98
N ASN A 7 -35.50 63.38 -27.14
CA ASN A 7 -35.84 62.41 -26.19
C ASN A 7 -34.73 61.28 -26.22
N LYS A 8 -33.69 61.42 -25.41
CA LYS A 8 -32.69 60.40 -25.24
C LYS A 8 -33.29 59.22 -24.42
N PRO A 9 -33.22 58.01 -24.87
CA PRO A 9 -33.72 56.89 -24.12
C PRO A 9 -32.92 56.75 -22.81
N GLN A 10 -33.63 56.79 -21.68
CA GLN A 10 -33.05 56.54 -20.37
C GLN A 10 -32.67 55.04 -20.26
N VAL A 11 -31.40 54.76 -20.25
CA VAL A 11 -30.87 53.43 -19.92
C VAL A 11 -31.12 53.18 -18.44
N LYS A 12 -32.15 52.41 -18.11
CA LYS A 12 -32.34 51.85 -16.76
C LYS A 12 -31.15 50.96 -16.43
N ARG A 13 -30.34 51.38 -15.47
CA ARG A 13 -29.30 50.51 -14.85
C ARG A 13 -29.99 49.44 -14.03
N GLU A 14 -30.28 48.29 -14.62
CA GLU A 14 -30.58 47.07 -13.88
C GLU A 14 -29.29 46.40 -13.43
N SER A 15 -29.37 45.77 -12.25
CA SER A 15 -28.26 45.25 -11.46
C SER A 15 -27.24 44.44 -12.28
N LYS A 16 -25.98 44.49 -11.85
CA LYS A 16 -24.75 44.02 -12.49
C LYS A 16 -24.73 42.55 -13.01
N ASN A 17 -25.81 41.79 -12.91
CA ASN A 17 -25.83 40.36 -13.24
C ASN A 17 -26.89 39.89 -14.24
N LYS A 18 -27.58 40.79 -14.98
CA LYS A 18 -28.51 40.38 -16.02
C LYS A 18 -28.44 41.30 -17.22
N ILE A 19 -27.46 41.10 -18.08
CA ILE A 19 -27.58 41.55 -19.47
C ILE A 19 -28.57 40.57 -20.11
N ARG A 20 -29.85 40.92 -20.13
CA ARG A 20 -30.85 40.26 -21.01
C ARG A 20 -30.60 40.77 -22.42
N VAL A 21 -29.77 40.05 -23.16
CA VAL A 21 -29.77 40.19 -24.62
C VAL A 21 -31.06 39.51 -25.09
N GLU A 22 -32.03 40.26 -25.60
CA GLU A 22 -33.18 39.69 -26.32
C GLU A 22 -32.60 39.01 -27.58
N PHE A 23 -32.36 37.71 -27.48
CA PHE A 23 -32.08 36.91 -28.66
C PHE A 23 -33.41 36.71 -29.39
N GLU A 24 -33.52 37.21 -30.59
CA GLU A 24 -34.54 36.79 -31.53
C GLU A 24 -34.51 35.24 -31.59
N ARG A 25 -35.61 34.63 -31.28
CA ARG A 25 -35.75 33.16 -31.29
C ARG A 25 -35.68 32.65 -32.71
N THR A 26 -34.47 32.42 -33.22
CA THR A 26 -34.26 31.73 -34.49
C THR A 26 -34.96 30.36 -34.45
N ASP A 27 -35.53 29.97 -35.60
CA ASP A 27 -36.29 28.70 -35.74
C ASP A 27 -35.45 27.52 -35.24
N LEU A 28 -36.11 26.53 -34.60
CA LEU A 28 -35.48 25.38 -34.03
C LEU A 28 -34.64 24.59 -35.07
N LYS A 29 -35.09 24.58 -36.33
CA LYS A 29 -34.37 23.94 -37.44
C LYS A 29 -33.02 24.65 -37.73
N GLU A 30 -33.00 25.97 -37.72
CA GLU A 30 -31.76 26.74 -37.94
C GLU A 30 -30.79 26.57 -36.80
N ARG A 31 -31.27 26.56 -35.56
CA ARG A 31 -30.45 26.29 -34.36
C ARG A 31 -29.83 24.89 -34.39
N LEU A 32 -30.60 23.89 -34.74
CA LEU A 32 -30.12 22.51 -34.89
C LEU A 32 -29.10 22.40 -36.01
N LYS A 33 -29.37 23.03 -37.18
CA LYS A 33 -28.44 23.07 -38.32
C LYS A 33 -27.14 23.78 -37.97
N ALA A 34 -27.21 24.93 -37.29
CA ALA A 34 -26.04 25.69 -36.83
C ALA A 34 -25.23 24.89 -35.77
N LYS A 35 -25.89 24.19 -34.85
CA LYS A 35 -25.25 23.41 -33.81
C LYS A 35 -24.61 22.13 -34.36
N TYR A 36 -25.33 21.35 -35.17
CA TYR A 36 -24.86 20.04 -35.65
C TYR A 36 -24.13 20.13 -37.00
N GLY A 37 -24.33 21.20 -37.80
CA GLY A 37 -23.60 21.47 -39.04
C GLY A 37 -22.27 22.18 -38.86
N SER A 38 -21.93 22.60 -37.64
CA SER A 38 -20.67 23.26 -37.38
C SER A 38 -19.49 22.30 -37.47
N MET A 39 -18.42 22.66 -38.20
CA MET A 39 -17.16 21.91 -38.27
C MET A 39 -16.57 21.67 -36.86
N PHE A 40 -16.78 22.57 -35.93
CA PHE A 40 -16.41 22.41 -34.53
C PHE A 40 -17.17 21.25 -33.86
N PHE A 41 -18.47 21.11 -34.11
CA PHE A 41 -19.27 20.02 -33.58
C PHE A 41 -18.80 18.67 -34.14
N VAL A 42 -18.57 18.57 -35.45
CA VAL A 42 -18.07 17.35 -36.09
C VAL A 42 -16.72 16.95 -35.53
N LYS A 43 -15.76 17.88 -35.43
CA LYS A 43 -14.43 17.64 -34.87
C LYS A 43 -14.51 17.18 -33.42
N ASN A 44 -15.35 17.83 -32.61
CA ASN A 44 -15.50 17.50 -31.19
C ASN A 44 -16.17 16.13 -31.00
N THR A 45 -17.21 15.82 -31.78
CA THR A 45 -17.88 14.51 -31.78
C THR A 45 -16.92 13.40 -32.21
N LEU A 46 -16.13 13.62 -33.26
CA LEU A 46 -15.12 12.67 -33.71
C LEU A 46 -14.08 12.39 -32.62
N TRP A 47 -13.66 13.47 -31.92
CA TRP A 47 -12.74 13.36 -30.78
C TRP A 47 -13.33 12.59 -29.59
N TYR A 48 -14.62 12.80 -29.29
CA TYR A 48 -15.32 12.03 -28.26
C TYR A 48 -15.45 10.55 -28.64
N ILE A 49 -15.80 10.25 -29.89
CA ILE A 49 -15.88 8.87 -30.38
C ILE A 49 -14.52 8.19 -30.31
N PHE A 50 -13.45 8.87 -30.76
CA PHE A 50 -12.09 8.34 -30.67
C PHE A 50 -11.69 8.02 -29.22
N ARG A 51 -11.92 8.98 -28.29
CA ARG A 51 -11.66 8.75 -26.87
C ARG A 51 -12.48 7.59 -26.29
N LEU A 52 -13.76 7.50 -26.67
CA LEU A 52 -14.62 6.43 -26.22
C LEU A 52 -14.12 5.06 -26.70
N LEU A 53 -13.77 4.94 -27.97
CA LEU A 53 -13.21 3.69 -28.52
C LEU A 53 -11.88 3.32 -27.85
N LEU A 54 -11.02 4.30 -27.64
CA LEU A 54 -9.75 4.09 -26.94
C LEU A 54 -9.98 3.62 -25.50
N LEU A 55 -10.91 4.25 -24.77
CA LEU A 55 -11.24 3.87 -23.40
C LEU A 55 -11.86 2.46 -23.33
N ILE A 56 -12.75 2.12 -24.27
CA ILE A 56 -13.33 0.77 -24.35
C ILE A 56 -12.23 -0.25 -24.64
N GLY A 57 -11.32 0.05 -25.57
CA GLY A 57 -10.20 -0.83 -25.89
C GLY A 57 -9.28 -1.08 -24.68
N ILE A 58 -8.89 -0.02 -23.97
CA ILE A 58 -8.08 -0.13 -22.74
C ILE A 58 -8.86 -0.90 -21.66
N ALA A 59 -10.13 -0.55 -21.43
CA ALA A 59 -10.95 -1.23 -20.45
C ALA A 59 -11.10 -2.73 -20.75
N PHE A 60 -11.27 -3.10 -22.02
CA PHE A 60 -11.32 -4.50 -22.44
C PHE A 60 -10.03 -5.24 -22.09
N VAL A 61 -8.86 -4.68 -22.43
CA VAL A 61 -7.56 -5.28 -22.13
C VAL A 61 -7.34 -5.44 -20.63
N VAL A 62 -7.70 -4.42 -19.84
CA VAL A 62 -7.55 -4.45 -18.38
C VAL A 62 -8.51 -5.42 -17.71
N LEU A 63 -9.77 -5.51 -18.20
CA LEU A 63 -10.80 -6.36 -17.60
C LEU A 63 -10.73 -7.83 -18.07
N GLN A 64 -10.09 -8.10 -19.19
CA GLN A 64 -10.01 -9.45 -19.76
C GLN A 64 -9.45 -10.50 -18.77
N PRO A 65 -8.34 -10.29 -18.04
CA PRO A 65 -7.84 -11.29 -17.09
C PRO A 65 -8.84 -11.54 -15.95
N PHE A 66 -9.52 -10.51 -15.46
CA PHE A 66 -10.55 -10.68 -14.43
C PHE A 66 -11.74 -11.48 -14.95
N TYR A 67 -12.20 -11.20 -16.16
CA TYR A 67 -13.24 -11.98 -16.79
C TYR A 67 -12.83 -13.45 -16.93
N THR A 68 -11.62 -13.72 -17.39
CA THR A 68 -11.09 -15.07 -17.52
C THR A 68 -11.03 -15.80 -16.17
N MET A 69 -10.53 -15.13 -15.12
CA MET A 69 -10.50 -15.70 -13.76
C MET A 69 -11.90 -16.06 -13.26
N ILE A 70 -12.87 -15.15 -13.41
CA ILE A 70 -14.25 -15.41 -12.98
C ILE A 70 -14.85 -16.55 -13.79
N SER A 71 -14.68 -16.54 -15.10
CA SER A 71 -15.19 -17.58 -16.00
C SER A 71 -14.65 -18.97 -15.66
N HIS A 72 -13.33 -19.07 -15.50
CA HIS A 72 -12.69 -20.35 -15.13
C HIS A 72 -13.06 -20.81 -13.73
N SER A 73 -13.31 -19.90 -12.78
CA SER A 73 -13.67 -20.28 -11.40
C SER A 73 -15.03 -21.00 -11.31
N ILE A 74 -15.91 -20.78 -12.25
CA ILE A 74 -17.24 -21.43 -12.32
C ILE A 74 -17.34 -22.50 -13.42
N MET A 75 -16.22 -22.80 -14.09
CA MET A 75 -16.16 -23.77 -15.18
C MET A 75 -16.10 -25.19 -14.62
N ALA A 76 -16.83 -26.13 -15.23
CA ALA A 76 -16.76 -27.53 -14.84
C ALA A 76 -15.45 -28.18 -15.32
N PRO A 77 -14.91 -29.20 -14.61
CA PRO A 77 -13.66 -29.87 -14.99
C PRO A 77 -13.61 -30.38 -16.44
N GLN A 78 -14.75 -30.83 -16.96
CA GLN A 78 -14.87 -31.30 -18.34
C GLN A 78 -14.65 -30.20 -19.39
N ASP A 79 -14.98 -28.94 -19.06
CA ASP A 79 -14.80 -27.80 -19.96
C ASP A 79 -13.32 -27.40 -20.07
N PHE A 80 -12.48 -27.70 -19.07
CA PHE A 80 -11.02 -27.47 -19.15
C PHE A 80 -10.30 -28.42 -20.11
N VAL A 81 -10.88 -29.59 -20.38
CA VAL A 81 -10.32 -30.57 -21.31
C VAL A 81 -10.82 -30.34 -22.74
N ASP A 82 -11.95 -29.68 -22.90
CA ASP A 82 -12.53 -29.36 -24.24
C ASP A 82 -11.83 -28.15 -24.86
N SER A 83 -11.01 -28.38 -25.86
CA SER A 83 -10.25 -27.33 -26.60
C SER A 83 -11.16 -26.29 -27.28
N THR A 84 -12.45 -26.55 -27.44
CA THR A 84 -13.43 -25.63 -28.04
C THR A 84 -13.97 -24.62 -27.02
N VAL A 85 -13.79 -24.87 -25.73
CA VAL A 85 -14.20 -24.00 -24.62
C VAL A 85 -13.02 -23.15 -24.17
N VAL A 86 -12.96 -21.87 -24.60
CA VAL A 86 -11.79 -21.01 -24.29
C VAL A 86 -12.10 -19.99 -23.21
N LYS A 87 -13.22 -19.30 -23.28
CA LYS A 87 -13.53 -18.16 -22.38
C LYS A 87 -14.89 -18.22 -21.72
N VAL A 88 -15.84 -18.92 -22.31
CA VAL A 88 -17.21 -19.01 -21.81
C VAL A 88 -17.50 -20.45 -21.43
N PRO A 89 -17.81 -20.75 -20.15
CA PRO A 89 -18.12 -22.09 -19.72
C PRO A 89 -19.39 -22.61 -20.39
N ARG A 90 -19.36 -23.85 -20.82
CA ARG A 90 -20.58 -24.57 -21.29
C ARG A 90 -21.33 -25.18 -20.12
N HIS A 91 -20.58 -25.67 -19.15
CA HIS A 91 -21.13 -26.30 -17.96
C HIS A 91 -20.69 -25.53 -16.74
N LEU A 92 -21.65 -24.92 -16.03
CA LEU A 92 -21.37 -24.19 -14.77
C LEU A 92 -21.25 -25.17 -13.61
N SER A 93 -20.22 -25.02 -12.80
CA SER A 93 -19.98 -25.85 -11.61
C SER A 93 -19.45 -25.01 -10.46
N MET A 94 -19.98 -25.21 -9.26
CA MET A 94 -19.44 -24.68 -8.01
C MET A 94 -18.54 -25.69 -7.30
N GLY A 95 -18.14 -26.78 -7.98
CA GLY A 95 -17.32 -27.84 -7.42
C GLY A 95 -15.97 -27.35 -6.89
N ILE A 96 -15.29 -26.46 -7.64
CA ILE A 96 -14.02 -25.84 -7.24
C ILE A 96 -14.17 -25.08 -5.93
N TYR A 97 -15.20 -24.23 -5.80
CA TYR A 97 -15.46 -23.48 -4.58
C TYR A 97 -15.73 -24.39 -3.37
N LYS A 98 -16.54 -25.46 -3.59
CA LYS A 98 -16.82 -26.43 -2.55
C LYS A 98 -15.54 -27.14 -2.08
N ALA A 99 -14.70 -27.60 -3.01
CA ALA A 99 -13.44 -28.25 -2.68
C ALA A 99 -12.48 -27.30 -1.92
N ILE A 100 -12.35 -26.02 -2.34
CA ILE A 100 -11.50 -25.06 -1.66
C ILE A 100 -12.02 -24.77 -0.24
N ILE A 101 -13.32 -24.61 -0.07
CA ILE A 101 -13.91 -24.24 1.23
C ILE A 101 -13.89 -25.44 2.20
N SER A 102 -14.35 -26.63 1.76
CA SER A 102 -14.49 -27.80 2.62
C SER A 102 -13.19 -28.58 2.76
N ASP A 103 -12.54 -28.94 1.65
CA ASP A 103 -11.46 -29.91 1.65
C ASP A 103 -10.10 -29.28 1.98
N LEU A 104 -9.89 -28.03 1.53
CA LEU A 104 -8.66 -27.29 1.79
C LEU A 104 -8.72 -26.39 3.03
N GLY A 105 -9.91 -26.20 3.64
CA GLY A 105 -10.06 -25.41 4.85
C GLY A 105 -9.76 -23.91 4.63
N TYR A 106 -10.25 -23.33 3.54
CA TYR A 106 -10.02 -21.94 3.11
C TYR A 106 -10.06 -20.91 4.25
N PHE A 107 -11.06 -20.96 5.12
CA PHE A 107 -11.24 -19.96 6.17
C PHE A 107 -10.07 -19.95 7.17
N LYS A 108 -9.46 -21.08 7.47
CA LYS A 108 -8.25 -21.14 8.31
C LYS A 108 -7.11 -20.35 7.71
N TYR A 109 -6.86 -20.53 6.41
CA TYR A 109 -5.81 -19.79 5.68
C TYR A 109 -6.13 -18.31 5.57
N PHE A 110 -7.40 -18.00 5.29
CA PHE A 110 -7.87 -16.62 5.17
C PHE A 110 -7.66 -15.85 6.47
N PHE A 111 -8.16 -16.33 7.60
CA PHE A 111 -8.05 -15.64 8.88
C PHE A 111 -6.62 -15.58 9.40
N SER A 112 -5.80 -16.60 9.15
CA SER A 112 -4.38 -16.56 9.51
C SER A 112 -3.62 -15.48 8.73
N THR A 113 -3.87 -15.36 7.42
CA THR A 113 -3.27 -14.31 6.59
C THR A 113 -3.81 -12.94 6.97
N LEU A 114 -5.12 -12.82 7.20
CA LEU A 114 -5.74 -11.57 7.64
C LEU A 114 -5.13 -11.06 8.94
N GLY A 115 -5.04 -11.92 9.95
CA GLY A 115 -4.46 -11.57 11.26
C GLY A 115 -3.01 -11.14 11.16
N LEU A 116 -2.18 -11.88 10.40
CA LEU A 116 -0.79 -11.53 10.17
C LEU A 116 -0.66 -10.20 9.42
N SER A 117 -1.42 -10.01 8.33
CA SER A 117 -1.36 -8.81 7.52
C SER A 117 -1.80 -7.57 8.27
N LEU A 118 -2.86 -7.67 9.09
CA LEU A 118 -3.31 -6.59 9.96
C LEU A 118 -2.25 -6.22 11.00
N ALA A 119 -1.69 -7.22 11.69
CA ALA A 119 -0.67 -6.98 12.71
C ALA A 119 0.58 -6.30 12.11
N CYS A 120 1.11 -6.85 11.01
CA CYS A 120 2.27 -6.27 10.34
C CYS A 120 1.98 -4.86 9.80
N ALA A 121 0.82 -4.64 9.17
CA ALA A 121 0.46 -3.33 8.61
C ALA A 121 0.32 -2.26 9.71
N LEU A 122 -0.29 -2.58 10.84
CA LEU A 122 -0.38 -1.68 11.99
C LEU A 122 1.01 -1.31 12.53
N LEU A 123 1.87 -2.32 12.74
CA LEU A 123 3.23 -2.09 13.24
C LEU A 123 4.06 -1.26 12.25
N GLN A 124 3.99 -1.58 10.96
CA GLN A 124 4.69 -0.84 9.91
C GLN A 124 4.23 0.63 9.83
N THR A 125 2.92 0.86 9.88
CA THR A 125 2.36 2.20 9.84
C THR A 125 2.78 3.02 11.06
N PHE A 126 2.69 2.42 12.25
CA PHE A 126 3.10 3.08 13.49
C PHE A 126 4.60 3.43 13.48
N THR A 127 5.45 2.47 13.14
CA THR A 127 6.89 2.69 13.05
C THR A 127 7.24 3.73 11.99
N ALA A 128 6.62 3.65 10.81
CA ALA A 128 6.83 4.64 9.76
C ALA A 128 6.38 6.04 10.17
N CYS A 129 5.30 6.14 10.97
CA CYS A 129 4.82 7.41 11.52
C CYS A 129 5.84 8.01 12.48
N LEU A 130 6.34 7.23 13.44
CA LEU A 130 7.32 7.70 14.42
C LEU A 130 8.64 8.13 13.75
N VAL A 131 9.18 7.27 12.86
CA VAL A 131 10.44 7.55 12.17
C VAL A 131 10.27 8.72 11.20
N GLY A 132 9.16 8.76 10.46
CA GLY A 132 8.84 9.84 9.52
C GLY A 132 8.74 11.20 10.21
N TYR A 133 8.04 11.27 11.36
CA TYR A 133 7.94 12.47 12.18
C TYR A 133 9.31 12.89 12.71
N GLY A 134 10.06 11.96 13.30
CA GLY A 134 11.40 12.24 13.82
C GLY A 134 12.36 12.80 12.75
N LEU A 135 12.33 12.23 11.55
CA LEU A 135 13.16 12.69 10.42
C LEU A 135 12.67 14.00 9.79
N ALA A 136 11.39 14.35 9.95
CA ALA A 136 10.83 15.59 9.41
C ALA A 136 11.07 16.79 10.32
N LYS A 137 10.81 16.64 11.62
CA LYS A 137 10.74 17.74 12.59
C LYS A 137 11.98 17.88 13.47
N PHE A 138 12.70 16.79 13.78
CA PHE A 138 13.87 16.89 14.66
C PHE A 138 15.15 17.16 13.88
N LYS A 139 15.89 18.17 14.34
CA LYS A 139 17.21 18.54 13.83
C LYS A 139 18.29 17.89 14.69
N PHE A 140 18.79 16.73 14.28
CA PHE A 140 19.90 16.04 14.95
C PHE A 140 21.07 15.77 14.00
N ARG A 141 22.29 15.59 14.57
CA ARG A 141 23.46 15.22 13.78
C ARG A 141 23.24 13.83 13.15
N GLY A 142 23.35 13.72 11.82
CA GLY A 142 23.12 12.47 11.10
C GLY A 142 21.73 12.30 10.51
N ASN A 143 20.77 13.22 10.70
CA ASN A 143 19.44 13.14 10.09
C ASN A 143 19.47 12.86 8.57
N LYS A 144 20.36 13.56 7.84
CA LYS A 144 20.54 13.36 6.39
C LYS A 144 21.05 11.95 6.06
N LEU A 145 21.97 11.41 6.88
CA LEU A 145 22.51 10.06 6.68
C LEU A 145 21.45 8.99 6.94
N VAL A 146 20.69 9.12 8.03
CA VAL A 146 19.58 8.19 8.34
C VAL A 146 18.52 8.24 7.22
N PHE A 147 18.17 9.43 6.76
CA PHE A 147 17.23 9.56 5.65
C PHE A 147 17.79 8.97 4.35
N PHE A 148 19.07 9.16 4.07
CA PHE A 148 19.74 8.51 2.93
C PHE A 148 19.67 6.98 3.05
N ALA A 149 19.87 6.40 4.23
CA ALA A 149 19.73 4.96 4.46
C ALA A 149 18.29 4.47 4.22
N VAL A 150 17.28 5.26 4.63
CA VAL A 150 15.87 4.97 4.31
C VAL A 150 15.63 4.96 2.80
N VAL A 151 16.16 5.96 2.07
CA VAL A 151 16.03 6.00 0.60
C VAL A 151 16.79 4.83 -0.04
N LEU A 152 17.99 4.53 0.46
CA LEU A 152 18.78 3.39 -0.03
C LEU A 152 18.03 2.06 0.12
N SER A 153 17.29 1.88 1.22
CA SER A 153 16.47 0.68 1.44
C SER A 153 15.35 0.48 0.39
N LEU A 154 14.95 1.55 -0.32
CA LEU A 154 13.99 1.45 -1.43
C LEU A 154 14.64 0.92 -2.71
N VAL A 155 15.92 1.22 -2.91
CA VAL A 155 16.65 0.89 -4.13
C VAL A 155 17.20 -0.53 -4.09
N ILE A 156 17.61 -1.00 -2.90
CA ILE A 156 18.20 -2.33 -2.73
C ILE A 156 17.11 -3.40 -2.92
N PRO A 157 17.24 -4.31 -3.90
CA PRO A 157 16.30 -5.39 -4.08
C PRO A 157 16.32 -6.36 -2.90
N HIS A 158 15.17 -6.71 -2.35
CA HIS A 158 15.09 -7.64 -1.21
C HIS A 158 15.70 -9.02 -1.50
N GLY A 159 15.63 -9.48 -2.74
CA GLY A 159 16.24 -10.74 -3.17
C GLY A 159 17.75 -10.83 -2.94
N THR A 160 18.47 -9.70 -3.02
CA THR A 160 19.93 -9.67 -2.76
C THR A 160 20.26 -9.84 -1.29
N LEU A 161 19.33 -9.51 -0.40
CA LEU A 161 19.49 -9.61 1.05
C LEU A 161 18.98 -10.95 1.63
N GLN A 162 18.41 -11.83 0.80
CA GLN A 162 17.76 -13.06 1.20
C GLN A 162 18.62 -13.92 2.13
N SER A 163 19.84 -14.24 1.71
CA SER A 163 20.74 -15.08 2.50
C SER A 163 21.16 -14.43 3.82
N ALA A 164 21.39 -13.11 3.80
CA ALA A 164 21.76 -12.37 5.00
C ALA A 164 20.59 -12.32 6.01
N ILE A 165 19.38 -12.08 5.55
CA ILE A 165 18.16 -12.06 6.37
C ILE A 165 17.91 -13.46 6.95
N TYR A 166 17.96 -14.51 6.12
CA TYR A 166 17.83 -15.90 6.57
C TYR A 166 18.81 -16.23 7.69
N HIS A 167 20.10 -15.99 7.45
CA HIS A 167 21.13 -16.28 8.44
C HIS A 167 20.94 -15.50 9.73
N ARG A 168 20.54 -14.22 9.62
CA ARG A 168 20.32 -13.35 10.80
C ARG A 168 19.16 -13.82 11.68
N PHE A 169 18.08 -14.34 11.10
CA PHE A 169 16.93 -14.85 11.85
C PHE A 169 17.08 -16.32 12.28
N ASN A 170 17.93 -17.08 11.61
CA ASN A 170 18.28 -18.44 12.06
C ASN A 170 19.19 -18.43 13.31
N TYR A 171 20.01 -17.37 13.43
CA TYR A 171 20.89 -17.13 14.57
C TYR A 171 20.65 -15.71 15.13
N PHE A 172 19.40 -15.46 15.53
CA PHE A 172 19.00 -14.12 15.94
C PHE A 172 19.65 -13.73 17.25
N ASP A 173 20.33 -12.59 17.23
CA ASP A 173 21.00 -12.01 18.37
C ASP A 173 20.86 -10.49 18.32
N ILE A 174 20.35 -9.89 19.40
CA ILE A 174 20.19 -8.45 19.52
C ILE A 174 21.55 -7.83 19.86
N LEU A 175 22.24 -7.31 18.86
CA LEU A 175 23.54 -6.60 19.01
C LEU A 175 24.63 -7.41 19.75
N GLY A 176 24.56 -8.74 19.73
CA GLY A 176 25.50 -9.59 20.46
C GLY A 176 25.14 -9.83 21.93
N ILE A 177 24.05 -9.25 22.42
CA ILE A 177 23.66 -9.30 23.84
C ILE A 177 23.31 -10.72 24.26
N LEU A 178 22.57 -11.46 23.44
CA LEU A 178 22.15 -12.83 23.77
C LEU A 178 23.36 -13.76 23.85
N LYS A 179 24.31 -13.66 22.91
CA LYS A 179 25.56 -14.41 22.93
C LYS A 179 26.41 -14.03 24.13
N PHE A 180 26.50 -12.74 24.44
CA PHE A 180 27.25 -12.27 25.61
C PHE A 180 26.68 -12.85 26.92
N LEU A 181 25.37 -12.77 27.14
CA LEU A 181 24.70 -13.28 28.34
C LEU A 181 24.66 -14.81 28.42
N SER A 182 24.92 -15.49 27.32
CA SER A 182 24.96 -16.97 27.23
C SER A 182 26.39 -17.52 27.22
N GLY A 183 27.41 -16.66 27.41
CA GLY A 183 28.83 -17.09 27.36
C GLY A 183 29.34 -17.50 25.99
N GLY A 184 28.56 -17.22 24.92
CA GLY A 184 28.90 -17.59 23.53
C GLY A 184 29.79 -16.59 22.80
N THR A 185 30.08 -15.43 23.43
CA THR A 185 30.95 -14.40 22.85
C THR A 185 32.40 -14.82 22.95
N ARG A 186 33.12 -14.77 21.82
CA ARG A 186 34.56 -15.02 21.75
C ARG A 186 35.27 -13.76 21.28
N THR A 187 36.24 -13.31 22.05
CA THR A 187 37.05 -12.09 21.75
C THR A 187 38.39 -12.42 21.11
N GLY A 188 38.79 -13.69 21.09
CA GLY A 188 40.12 -14.14 20.67
C GLY A 188 41.21 -13.96 21.71
N ILE A 189 40.86 -13.51 22.93
CA ILE A 189 41.76 -13.39 24.08
C ILE A 189 41.41 -14.48 25.08
N GLU A 190 42.25 -15.51 25.21
CA GLU A 190 41.98 -16.72 25.99
C GLU A 190 41.51 -16.45 27.44
N GLY A 191 42.17 -15.52 28.14
CA GLY A 191 41.79 -15.15 29.50
C GLY A 191 40.40 -14.51 29.61
N LEU A 192 40.05 -13.66 28.67
CA LEU A 192 38.74 -12.99 28.62
C LEU A 192 37.62 -13.96 28.17
N ASP A 193 37.92 -14.81 27.22
CA ASP A 193 36.99 -15.84 26.73
C ASP A 193 36.65 -16.86 27.81
N SER A 194 37.63 -17.20 28.71
CA SER A 194 37.38 -18.08 29.85
C SER A 194 36.43 -17.45 30.88
N ILE A 195 36.53 -16.11 31.08
CA ILE A 195 35.61 -15.37 31.96
C ILE A 195 34.20 -15.27 31.31
N LEU A 196 34.16 -14.90 30.04
CA LEU A 196 32.88 -14.77 29.29
C LEU A 196 32.14 -16.08 29.20
N SER A 197 32.82 -17.19 29.01
CA SER A 197 32.19 -18.52 28.95
C SER A 197 31.51 -18.95 30.27
N LYS A 198 31.89 -18.37 31.40
CA LYS A 198 31.27 -18.58 32.72
C LYS A 198 29.95 -17.81 32.87
N ILE A 199 29.72 -16.79 32.06
CA ILE A 199 28.43 -16.07 32.02
C ILE A 199 27.42 -16.95 31.28
N ASN A 200 26.64 -17.71 32.01
CA ASN A 200 25.63 -18.63 31.47
C ASN A 200 24.25 -18.28 32.05
N ILE A 201 23.79 -17.04 31.79
CA ILE A 201 22.50 -16.54 32.25
C ILE A 201 21.38 -17.01 31.32
N LEU A 202 21.66 -17.13 30.02
CA LEU A 202 20.70 -17.53 29.01
C LEU A 202 21.17 -18.77 28.26
N PRO A 203 20.25 -19.67 27.82
CA PRO A 203 20.60 -20.94 27.16
C PRO A 203 20.85 -20.81 25.64
N TRP A 204 21.23 -19.63 25.14
CA TRP A 204 21.33 -19.36 23.68
C TRP A 204 22.72 -18.89 23.23
N PRO A 205 23.79 -19.69 23.36
CA PRO A 205 25.15 -19.27 23.01
C PRO A 205 25.37 -18.94 21.54
N ASN A 206 24.50 -19.45 20.66
CA ASN A 206 24.53 -19.18 19.22
C ASN A 206 23.40 -18.24 18.75
N GLY A 207 22.65 -17.64 19.69
CA GLY A 207 21.42 -16.88 19.38
C GLY A 207 20.18 -17.76 19.34
N ILE A 208 19.03 -17.14 19.08
CA ILE A 208 17.72 -17.80 19.02
C ILE A 208 17.36 -18.09 17.57
N ASN A 209 16.88 -19.31 17.28
CA ASN A 209 16.29 -19.60 15.99
C ASN A 209 14.84 -19.11 15.96
N LEU A 210 14.58 -18.09 15.14
CA LEU A 210 13.23 -17.52 14.95
C LEU A 210 12.54 -18.01 13.67
N MET A 211 13.16 -18.96 12.95
CA MET A 211 12.59 -19.52 11.72
C MET A 211 11.34 -20.35 12.03
N ASN A 212 10.50 -20.57 11.03
CA ASN A 212 9.21 -21.25 11.13
C ASN A 212 8.23 -20.61 12.14
N SER A 213 8.34 -19.29 12.32
CA SER A 213 7.46 -18.51 13.19
C SER A 213 7.09 -17.17 12.54
N ILE A 214 6.07 -16.50 13.08
CA ILE A 214 5.66 -15.14 12.64
C ILE A 214 6.58 -14.05 13.19
N VAL A 215 7.45 -14.38 14.15
CA VAL A 215 8.29 -13.42 14.87
C VAL A 215 9.20 -12.61 13.94
N PRO A 216 9.89 -13.18 12.95
CA PRO A 216 10.71 -12.42 12.01
C PRO A 216 9.92 -11.32 11.30
N LEU A 217 8.70 -11.60 10.85
CA LEU A 217 7.83 -10.63 10.16
C LEU A 217 7.43 -9.49 11.09
N LEU A 218 7.09 -9.78 12.34
CA LEU A 218 6.76 -8.77 13.35
C LEU A 218 7.99 -7.92 13.72
N VAL A 219 9.16 -8.54 13.90
CA VAL A 219 10.42 -7.83 14.19
C VAL A 219 10.79 -6.89 13.04
N LEU A 220 10.75 -7.36 11.81
CA LEU A 220 11.01 -6.50 10.63
C LEU A 220 10.01 -5.34 10.56
N SER A 221 8.74 -5.60 10.88
CA SER A 221 7.68 -4.56 10.87
C SER A 221 7.92 -3.49 11.94
N ILE A 222 8.27 -3.90 13.17
CA ILE A 222 8.57 -2.98 14.29
C ILE A 222 9.85 -2.19 14.03
N CYS A 223 10.88 -2.84 13.46
CA CYS A 223 12.15 -2.18 13.17
C CYS A 223 12.12 -1.29 11.92
N GLY A 224 11.02 -1.20 11.21
CA GLY A 224 10.92 -0.41 9.99
C GLY A 224 11.71 -0.99 8.81
N LEU A 225 12.03 -2.28 8.84
CA LEU A 225 12.82 -3.00 7.84
C LEU A 225 11.99 -3.98 6.99
N ALA A 226 10.67 -4.03 7.22
CA ALA A 226 9.77 -4.87 6.42
C ALA A 226 9.67 -4.35 4.98
N PHE A 227 9.04 -5.16 4.12
CA PHE A 227 8.90 -4.86 2.71
C PHE A 227 8.23 -3.49 2.50
N LYS A 228 8.87 -2.62 1.70
CA LYS A 228 8.40 -1.25 1.40
C LYS A 228 8.35 -0.27 2.58
N ASN A 229 8.81 -0.61 3.78
CA ASN A 229 8.80 0.33 4.92
C ASN A 229 9.55 1.64 4.64
N GLY A 230 10.64 1.59 3.89
CA GLY A 230 11.34 2.80 3.45
C GLY A 230 10.43 3.77 2.70
N LEU A 231 9.53 3.26 1.84
CA LEU A 231 8.54 4.06 1.13
C LEU A 231 7.54 4.70 2.11
N TYR A 232 7.06 3.94 3.09
CA TYR A 232 6.11 4.45 4.09
C TYR A 232 6.71 5.56 4.95
N ILE A 233 7.94 5.37 5.39
CA ILE A 233 8.72 6.38 6.12
C ILE A 233 8.91 7.63 5.25
N PHE A 234 9.27 7.46 3.98
CA PHE A 234 9.43 8.56 3.04
C PHE A 234 8.13 9.35 2.87
N MET A 235 7.00 8.67 2.63
CA MET A 235 5.70 9.30 2.45
C MET A 235 5.27 10.11 3.68
N LEU A 236 5.36 9.50 4.87
CA LEU A 236 5.00 10.16 6.12
C LEU A 236 5.94 11.33 6.45
N ARG A 237 7.25 11.17 6.20
CA ARG A 237 8.19 12.28 6.35
C ARG A 237 7.85 13.45 5.44
N GLN A 238 7.49 13.21 4.17
CA GLN A 238 7.10 14.29 3.26
C GLN A 238 5.80 14.97 3.73
N PHE A 239 4.84 14.20 4.21
CA PHE A 239 3.63 14.73 4.83
C PHE A 239 3.96 15.64 6.02
N PHE A 240 4.75 15.17 7.00
CA PHE A 240 5.09 15.95 8.18
C PHE A 240 5.93 17.19 7.88
N ARG A 241 6.72 17.19 6.81
CA ARG A 241 7.40 18.39 6.34
C ARG A 241 6.46 19.46 5.79
N GLY A 242 5.29 19.07 5.32
CA GLY A 242 4.24 19.99 4.87
C GLY A 242 3.38 20.53 6.00
N VAL A 243 3.47 19.97 7.20
CA VAL A 243 2.73 20.47 8.38
C VAL A 243 3.43 21.72 8.92
N PRO A 244 2.72 22.87 9.04
CA PRO A 244 3.26 24.12 9.55
C PRO A 244 3.84 23.95 10.97
N ASP A 245 4.99 24.58 11.22
CA ASP A 245 5.65 24.50 12.53
C ASP A 245 4.89 25.28 13.61
N GLU A 246 4.09 26.27 13.22
CA GLU A 246 3.23 27.08 14.09
C GLU A 246 2.23 26.26 14.91
N LEU A 247 1.80 25.09 14.39
CA LEU A 247 0.93 24.18 15.13
C LEU A 247 1.64 23.53 16.32
N GLU A 248 2.91 23.20 16.16
CA GLU A 248 3.73 22.65 17.24
C GLU A 248 4.13 23.73 18.23
N GLU A 249 4.49 24.93 17.74
CA GLU A 249 4.85 26.08 18.57
C GLU A 249 3.67 26.52 19.45
N SER A 250 2.44 26.58 18.92
CA SER A 250 1.27 26.91 19.71
C SER A 250 1.01 25.89 20.81
N ALA A 251 1.17 24.59 20.54
CA ALA A 251 1.04 23.55 21.55
C ALA A 251 2.12 23.64 22.65
N TYR A 252 3.35 24.03 22.28
CA TYR A 252 4.41 24.27 23.27
C TYR A 252 4.14 25.49 24.14
N LEU A 253 3.54 26.56 23.58
CA LEU A 253 3.12 27.73 24.34
C LEU A 253 2.00 27.37 25.34
N ASP A 254 1.12 26.41 25.00
CA ASP A 254 0.10 25.85 25.88
C ASP A 254 0.68 24.87 26.94
N GLY A 255 2.01 24.70 27.00
CA GLY A 255 2.69 23.85 27.96
C GLY A 255 2.73 22.36 27.60
N ALA A 256 2.38 21.98 26.38
CA ALA A 256 2.53 20.60 25.93
C ALA A 256 4.02 20.27 25.69
N ASN A 257 4.44 19.08 26.11
CA ASN A 257 5.74 18.54 25.71
C ASN A 257 5.68 17.91 24.31
N THR A 258 6.82 17.60 23.70
CA THR A 258 6.93 17.04 22.35
C THR A 258 6.08 15.80 22.14
N PHE A 259 6.03 14.90 23.13
CA PHE A 259 5.25 13.67 23.01
C PHE A 259 3.72 13.95 23.04
N ARG A 260 3.30 14.88 23.90
CA ARG A 260 1.90 15.31 23.99
C ARG A 260 1.48 16.04 22.71
N THR A 261 2.33 16.92 22.18
CA THR A 261 2.11 17.60 20.89
C THR A 261 1.97 16.59 19.76
N PHE A 262 2.87 15.60 19.71
CA PHE A 262 2.77 14.54 18.70
C PHE A 262 1.43 13.79 18.78
N ILE A 263 1.01 13.34 19.96
CA ILE A 263 -0.22 12.54 20.10
C ILE A 263 -1.49 13.38 19.91
N GLN A 264 -1.54 14.60 20.45
CA GLN A 264 -2.77 15.38 20.49
C GLN A 264 -2.96 16.27 19.26
N VAL A 265 -1.89 16.68 18.57
CA VAL A 265 -1.95 17.60 17.43
C VAL A 265 -1.54 16.89 16.13
N ILE A 266 -0.33 16.36 16.09
CA ILE A 266 0.27 15.86 14.85
C ILE A 266 -0.34 14.54 14.40
N LEU A 267 -0.53 13.60 15.31
CA LEU A 267 -1.06 12.27 15.00
C LEU A 267 -2.50 12.32 14.43
N PRO A 268 -3.47 13.07 15.04
CA PRO A 268 -4.79 13.23 14.46
C PRO A 268 -4.78 13.86 13.07
N LEU A 269 -3.93 14.87 12.85
CA LEU A 269 -3.76 15.52 11.56
C LEU A 269 -3.22 14.57 10.49
N SER A 270 -2.40 13.60 10.90
CA SER A 270 -1.76 12.62 9.98
C SER A 270 -2.63 11.40 9.66
N VAL A 271 -3.79 11.23 10.30
CA VAL A 271 -4.66 10.07 10.10
C VAL A 271 -4.96 9.76 8.63
N PRO A 272 -5.31 10.72 7.76
CA PRO A 272 -5.57 10.41 6.34
C PRO A 272 -4.35 9.79 5.64
N MET A 273 -3.14 10.29 5.94
CA MET A 273 -1.91 9.74 5.37
C MET A 273 -1.55 8.39 5.99
N MET A 274 -1.79 8.22 7.29
CA MET A 274 -1.60 6.94 7.97
C MET A 274 -2.53 5.86 7.43
N ILE A 275 -3.79 6.18 7.12
CA ILE A 275 -4.72 5.25 6.47
C ILE A 275 -4.18 4.82 5.10
N THR A 276 -3.67 5.76 4.32
CA THR A 276 -3.07 5.45 3.01
C THR A 276 -1.88 4.50 3.16
N VAL A 277 -0.97 4.77 4.08
CA VAL A 277 0.20 3.92 4.38
C VAL A 277 -0.24 2.55 4.89
N PHE A 278 -1.23 2.51 5.79
CA PHE A 278 -1.79 1.26 6.31
C PHE A 278 -2.36 0.38 5.19
N LEU A 279 -3.14 0.96 4.28
CA LEU A 279 -3.71 0.22 3.15
C LEU A 279 -2.61 -0.34 2.24
N PHE A 280 -1.57 0.44 1.94
CA PHE A 280 -0.43 -0.08 1.18
C PHE A 280 0.30 -1.19 1.94
N ALA A 281 0.60 -0.99 3.22
CA ALA A 281 1.26 -2.00 4.04
C ALA A 281 0.44 -3.29 4.13
N PHE A 282 -0.88 -3.17 4.31
CA PHE A 282 -1.79 -4.31 4.32
C PHE A 282 -1.82 -5.05 2.99
N CYS A 283 -2.00 -4.35 1.87
CA CYS A 283 -2.05 -4.99 0.55
C CYS A 283 -0.73 -5.70 0.21
N TRP A 284 0.41 -5.09 0.50
CA TRP A 284 1.71 -5.71 0.28
C TRP A 284 1.95 -6.92 1.18
N GLN A 285 1.56 -6.83 2.46
CA GLN A 285 1.71 -7.96 3.38
C GLN A 285 0.73 -9.10 3.06
N TRP A 286 -0.48 -8.78 2.59
CA TRP A 286 -1.47 -9.77 2.16
C TRP A 286 -0.98 -10.61 0.98
N THR A 287 -0.26 -10.00 0.06
CA THR A 287 0.29 -10.64 -1.14
C THR A 287 1.74 -11.09 -0.99
N ASP A 288 2.31 -11.01 0.22
CA ASP A 288 3.71 -11.38 0.47
C ASP A 288 3.93 -12.88 0.27
N ASP A 289 4.72 -13.20 -0.73
CA ASP A 289 5.21 -14.54 -1.03
C ASP A 289 6.69 -14.70 -0.64
N PHE A 290 7.45 -13.61 -0.69
CA PHE A 290 8.90 -13.64 -0.50
C PHE A 290 9.30 -13.96 0.94
N TYR A 291 8.85 -13.15 1.91
CA TYR A 291 9.22 -13.35 3.31
C TYR A 291 8.54 -14.56 3.93
N ILE A 292 7.31 -14.86 3.53
CA ILE A 292 6.63 -16.06 4.01
C ILE A 292 7.40 -17.31 3.60
N ARG A 293 7.84 -17.43 2.34
CA ARG A 293 8.65 -18.56 1.90
C ARG A 293 10.06 -18.56 2.49
N LEU A 294 10.63 -17.39 2.75
CA LEU A 294 11.95 -17.25 3.35
C LEU A 294 11.98 -17.76 4.78
N PHE A 295 10.98 -17.42 5.59
CA PHE A 295 10.94 -17.75 7.01
C PHE A 295 10.29 -19.09 7.32
N TYR A 296 9.46 -19.61 6.42
CA TYR A 296 8.82 -20.90 6.59
C TYR A 296 9.28 -21.87 5.52
N PHE A 297 10.03 -22.88 5.93
CA PHE A 297 10.52 -23.92 5.04
C PHE A 297 10.32 -25.31 5.66
N GLY A 298 10.38 -26.35 4.81
CA GLY A 298 10.21 -27.73 5.24
C GLY A 298 8.76 -28.21 5.31
N ALA A 299 8.51 -29.23 6.13
CA ALA A 299 7.22 -29.92 6.24
C ALA A 299 6.14 -29.09 6.97
N ASN A 300 6.55 -28.17 7.86
CA ASN A 300 5.65 -27.36 8.67
C ASN A 300 5.23 -26.08 7.91
N LYS A 301 4.44 -26.24 6.85
CA LYS A 301 3.89 -25.09 6.13
C LYS A 301 2.80 -24.43 6.98
N PRO A 302 2.88 -23.11 7.22
CA PRO A 302 1.84 -22.41 7.95
C PRO A 302 0.56 -22.30 7.11
N SER A 303 -0.56 -22.11 7.80
CA SER A 303 -1.85 -21.93 7.15
C SER A 303 -1.99 -20.52 6.59
N PHE A 304 -1.15 -20.11 5.64
CA PHE A 304 -1.25 -18.83 4.93
C PHE A 304 -1.69 -19.03 3.48
N MET A 305 -2.42 -18.05 2.94
CA MET A 305 -2.98 -18.09 1.56
C MET A 305 -1.92 -18.38 0.50
N THR A 306 -0.70 -17.89 0.67
CA THR A 306 0.47 -18.20 -0.17
C THR A 306 0.70 -19.71 -0.35
N TYR A 307 0.52 -20.49 0.72
CA TYR A 307 0.68 -21.94 0.66
C TYR A 307 -0.58 -22.67 0.19
N LEU A 308 -1.76 -22.08 0.41
CA LEU A 308 -3.00 -22.61 -0.15
C LEU A 308 -2.95 -22.62 -1.67
N THR A 309 -2.56 -21.50 -2.27
CA THR A 309 -2.48 -21.36 -3.74
C THR A 309 -1.42 -22.25 -4.38
N SER A 310 -0.32 -22.54 -3.67
CA SER A 310 0.74 -23.43 -4.16
C SER A 310 0.47 -24.91 -3.92
N GLY A 311 -0.50 -25.24 -3.07
CA GLY A 311 -0.87 -26.59 -2.69
C GLY A 311 -2.14 -27.13 -3.37
N LEU A 312 -2.71 -26.40 -4.32
CA LEU A 312 -3.85 -26.88 -5.10
C LEU A 312 -3.42 -28.11 -5.89
N PRO A 313 -4.13 -29.25 -5.75
CA PRO A 313 -3.86 -30.44 -6.55
C PRO A 313 -3.99 -30.10 -8.04
N ASN A 314 -3.09 -30.63 -8.87
CA ASN A 314 -3.16 -30.48 -10.35
C ASN A 314 -4.47 -31.01 -10.94
N THR A 315 -5.26 -31.72 -10.15
CA THR A 315 -6.60 -32.23 -10.52
C THR A 315 -7.69 -31.13 -10.43
N LEU A 316 -7.39 -29.98 -9.86
CA LEU A 316 -8.32 -28.84 -9.75
C LEU A 316 -7.90 -27.64 -10.65
N VAL A 317 -6.84 -27.81 -11.44
CA VAL A 317 -6.34 -26.80 -12.38
C VAL A 317 -6.54 -27.27 -13.80
#